data_2925ebbedd1681f8daf4ee76999b8328
#
_entry.id   2925ebbedd1681f8daf4ee76999b8328
#
_cell.length_a   1.000
_cell.length_b   1.000
_cell.length_c   1.000
_cell.angle_alpha   90.00
_cell.angle_beta   90.00
_cell.angle_gamma   90.00
#
_symmetry.space_group_name_H-M   'P 1'
#
loop_
_entity.id
_entity.type
_entity.pdbx_description
1 polymer ?
#
loop_
_entity_poly.entity_id
_entity_poly.type
_entity_poly.pdbx_seq_one_letter_code
_entity_poly.pdbx_strand_id
1 'polypeptide(L)'
;MVFIESTAFTRRLRELADENAEDVLNAIQDDLLANPQRGSIVQGLGGIRKARTGDPVRGKGKRGGLRYWYLYLERRHHIHLLILLNKDEQEDLSYRERATLRQMVAELKRI
;
A
#
# COMPACT_ATOMS: atom_id res chain seq x y z
N MET A 1 8.28 2.34 14.65
CA MET A 1 7.83 2.37 13.24
C MET A 1 6.72 3.40 13.08
N VAL A 2 6.82 4.26 12.10
CA VAL A 2 5.80 5.27 11.80
C VAL A 2 5.17 4.92 10.45
N PHE A 3 3.84 4.85 10.40
CA PHE A 3 3.09 4.65 9.17
C PHE A 3 2.55 5.98 8.68
N ILE A 4 2.80 6.29 7.42
CA ILE A 4 2.39 7.54 6.80
C ILE A 4 1.54 7.20 5.58
N GLU A 5 0.27 7.63 5.59
CA GLU A 5 -0.65 7.38 4.47
C GLU A 5 -0.59 8.54 3.49
N SER A 6 -0.51 8.21 2.19
CA SER A 6 -0.74 9.22 1.16
C SER A 6 -2.23 9.60 1.14
N THR A 7 -2.53 10.76 0.60
CA THR A 7 -3.92 11.19 0.41
C THR A 7 -4.70 10.19 -0.45
N ALA A 8 -4.06 9.70 -1.51
CA ALA A 8 -4.66 8.72 -2.40
C ALA A 8 -4.97 7.40 -1.68
N PHE A 9 -4.05 6.92 -0.84
CA PHE A 9 -4.26 5.71 -0.06
C PHE A 9 -5.44 5.87 0.90
N THR A 10 -5.46 6.95 1.66
CA THR A 10 -6.53 7.21 2.64
C THR A 10 -7.89 7.28 1.96
N ARG A 11 -7.98 7.98 0.82
CA ARG A 11 -9.24 8.09 0.07
C ARG A 11 -9.73 6.73 -0.42
N ARG A 12 -8.83 5.94 -1.01
CA ARG A 12 -9.20 4.60 -1.50
C ARG A 12 -9.60 3.66 -0.37
N LEU A 13 -8.95 3.78 0.77
CA LEU A 13 -9.29 2.97 1.94
C LEU A 13 -10.74 3.23 2.38
N ARG A 14 -11.16 4.50 2.40
CA ARG A 14 -12.53 4.86 2.72
C ARG A 14 -13.50 4.36 1.66
N GLU A 15 -13.17 4.52 0.39
CA GLU A 15 -14.02 4.06 -0.71
C GLU A 15 -14.22 2.55 -0.71
N LEU A 16 -13.15 1.80 -0.46
CA LEU A 16 -13.16 0.34 -0.57
C LEU A 16 -13.65 -0.37 0.69
N ALA A 17 -13.37 0.17 1.86
CA ALA A 17 -13.63 -0.50 3.13
C ALA A 17 -14.67 0.19 4.02
N ASP A 18 -14.93 1.47 3.80
CA ASP A 18 -15.90 2.28 4.53
C ASP A 18 -15.80 2.07 6.04
N GLU A 19 -16.82 1.52 6.69
CA GLU A 19 -16.81 1.27 8.14
C GLU A 19 -15.76 0.25 8.58
N ASN A 20 -15.23 -0.55 7.66
CA ASN A 20 -14.15 -1.51 7.93
C ASN A 20 -12.76 -0.94 7.66
N ALA A 21 -12.65 0.36 7.38
CA ALA A 21 -11.36 0.98 7.02
C ALA A 21 -10.31 0.81 8.11
N GLU A 22 -10.68 0.98 9.36
CA GLU A 22 -9.75 0.83 10.48
C GLU A 22 -9.25 -0.60 10.61
N ASP A 23 -10.12 -1.58 10.44
CA ASP A 23 -9.74 -2.99 10.50
C ASP A 23 -8.78 -3.36 9.39
N VAL A 24 -9.02 -2.88 8.18
CA VAL A 24 -8.13 -3.10 7.03
C VAL A 24 -6.77 -2.46 7.29
N LEU A 25 -6.75 -1.22 7.75
CA LEU A 25 -5.50 -0.52 8.05
C LEU A 25 -4.71 -1.23 9.14
N ASN A 26 -5.38 -1.67 10.21
CA ASN A 26 -4.73 -2.39 11.30
C ASN A 26 -4.12 -3.70 10.81
N ALA A 27 -4.81 -4.43 9.94
CA ALA A 27 -4.28 -5.67 9.37
C ALA A 27 -3.03 -5.41 8.53
N ILE A 28 -3.02 -4.37 7.72
CA ILE A 28 -1.86 -3.96 6.94
C ILE A 28 -0.68 -3.62 7.86
N GLN A 29 -0.93 -2.81 8.88
CA GLN A 29 0.10 -2.38 9.82
C GLN A 29 0.68 -3.54 10.60
N ASP A 30 -0.16 -4.46 11.07
CA ASP A 30 0.29 -5.65 11.79
C ASP A 30 1.18 -6.52 10.92
N ASP A 31 0.79 -6.75 9.67
CA ASP A 31 1.59 -7.51 8.71
C ASP A 31 2.96 -6.87 8.48
N LEU A 32 2.98 -5.55 8.31
CA LEU A 32 4.23 -4.82 8.04
C LEU A 32 5.11 -4.67 9.27
N LEU A 33 4.52 -4.60 10.47
CA LEU A 33 5.30 -4.64 11.71
C LEU A 33 5.98 -5.98 11.89
N ALA A 34 5.31 -7.07 11.52
CA ALA A 34 5.90 -8.40 11.58
C ALA A 34 7.04 -8.56 10.57
N ASN A 35 6.88 -8.01 9.37
CA ASN A 35 7.91 -8.03 8.33
C ASN A 35 7.76 -6.86 7.37
N PRO A 36 8.51 -5.77 7.56
CA PRO A 36 8.42 -4.61 6.67
C PRO A 36 8.79 -4.89 5.22
N GLN A 37 9.51 -5.96 4.96
CA GLN A 37 9.95 -6.35 3.62
C GLN A 37 9.12 -7.50 3.04
N ARG A 38 7.93 -7.76 3.58
CA ARG A 38 7.09 -8.87 3.14
C ARG A 38 6.61 -8.77 1.70
N GLY A 39 6.43 -7.57 1.21
CA GLY A 39 5.97 -7.35 -0.16
C GLY A 39 7.06 -7.60 -1.18
N SER A 40 6.66 -7.90 -2.40
CA SER A 40 7.57 -8.08 -3.52
C SER A 40 8.06 -6.74 -4.05
N ILE A 41 9.34 -6.62 -4.36
CA ILE A 41 9.88 -5.41 -4.99
C ILE A 41 9.23 -5.23 -6.36
N VAL A 42 8.77 -4.02 -6.63
CA VAL A 42 8.23 -3.65 -7.94
C VAL A 42 9.37 -3.04 -8.75
N GLN A 43 9.70 -3.69 -9.86
CA GLN A 43 10.82 -3.26 -10.69
C GLN A 43 10.60 -1.84 -11.23
N GLY A 44 11.65 -1.02 -11.16
CA GLY A 44 11.66 0.32 -11.74
C GLY A 44 10.97 1.40 -10.92
N LEU A 45 10.57 1.13 -9.69
CA LEU A 45 9.88 2.10 -8.84
C LEU A 45 10.67 2.54 -7.60
N GLY A 46 11.98 2.29 -7.58
CA GLY A 46 12.85 2.87 -6.55
C GLY A 46 12.70 2.28 -5.14
N GLY A 47 12.30 1.03 -5.03
CA GLY A 47 12.20 0.34 -3.74
C GLY A 47 10.78 0.11 -3.27
N ILE A 48 9.79 0.53 -4.04
CA ILE A 48 8.40 0.25 -3.72
C ILE A 48 8.15 -1.26 -3.72
N ARG A 49 7.36 -1.71 -2.75
CA ARG A 49 6.92 -3.09 -2.61
C ARG A 49 5.41 -3.19 -2.78
N LYS A 50 4.97 -4.33 -3.28
CA LYS A 50 3.56 -4.66 -3.44
C LYS A 50 3.21 -5.82 -2.51
N ALA A 51 2.10 -5.69 -1.79
CA ALA A 51 1.61 -6.72 -0.89
C ALA A 51 0.08 -6.83 -0.97
N ARG A 52 -0.47 -7.83 -0.28
CA ARG A 52 -1.90 -8.12 -0.28
C ARG A 52 -2.45 -8.10 1.15
N THR A 53 -3.73 -7.74 1.27
CA THR A 53 -4.48 -7.86 2.51
C THR A 53 -5.89 -8.34 2.20
N GLY A 54 -6.61 -8.82 3.20
CA GLY A 54 -7.99 -9.26 3.01
C GLY A 54 -8.95 -8.11 2.74
N ASP A 55 -10.10 -8.43 2.13
CA ASP A 55 -11.18 -7.49 1.90
C ASP A 55 -12.41 -7.96 2.70
N PRO A 56 -12.62 -7.45 3.92
CA PRO A 56 -13.74 -7.88 4.76
C PRO A 56 -15.11 -7.49 4.19
N VAL A 57 -15.18 -6.40 3.44
CA VAL A 57 -16.42 -5.94 2.82
C VAL A 57 -16.95 -6.94 1.82
N ARG A 58 -16.07 -7.59 1.07
CA ARG A 58 -16.41 -8.55 0.03
C ARG A 58 -16.23 -10.00 0.47
N GLY A 59 -15.86 -10.21 1.75
CA GLY A 59 -15.60 -11.56 2.26
C GLY A 59 -14.40 -12.23 1.61
N LYS A 60 -13.43 -11.46 1.11
CA LYS A 60 -12.27 -11.97 0.40
C LYS A 60 -11.06 -12.05 1.31
N GLY A 61 -10.37 -13.19 1.31
CA GLY A 61 -9.07 -13.34 1.94
C GLY A 61 -7.97 -12.63 1.15
N LYS A 62 -6.70 -12.81 1.57
CA LYS A 62 -5.57 -12.08 0.98
C LYS A 62 -5.43 -12.26 -0.53
N ARG A 63 -5.71 -13.43 -1.07
CA ARG A 63 -5.57 -13.71 -2.50
C ARG A 63 -6.56 -12.94 -3.38
N GLY A 64 -7.79 -12.84 -2.93
CA GLY A 64 -8.85 -12.16 -3.68
C GLY A 64 -9.20 -10.80 -3.12
N GLY A 65 -8.38 -10.27 -2.20
CA GLY A 65 -8.68 -9.06 -1.46
C GLY A 65 -8.10 -7.79 -2.08
N LEU A 66 -7.47 -7.00 -1.24
CA LEU A 66 -6.91 -5.71 -1.61
C LEU A 66 -5.41 -5.84 -1.84
N ARG A 67 -4.89 -5.00 -2.73
CA ARG A 67 -3.45 -4.88 -2.97
C ARG A 67 -3.00 -3.49 -2.61
N TYR A 68 -1.81 -3.38 -2.00
CA TYR A 68 -1.27 -2.08 -1.65
C TYR A 68 0.20 -1.98 -2.02
N TRP A 69 0.62 -0.75 -2.32
CA TRP A 69 1.99 -0.42 -2.67
C TRP A 69 2.53 0.51 -1.59
N TYR A 70 3.72 0.19 -1.10
CA TYR A 70 4.32 0.94 0.00
C TYR A 70 5.82 1.09 -0.19
N LEU A 71 6.38 2.07 0.50
CA LEU A 71 7.82 2.32 0.55
C LEU A 71 8.30 2.23 1.98
N TYR A 72 9.24 1.33 2.24
CA TYR A 72 9.88 1.21 3.55
C TYR A 72 11.20 1.97 3.54
N LEU A 73 11.29 3.04 4.34
CA LEU A 73 12.51 3.81 4.55
C LEU A 73 13.15 3.33 5.85
N GLU A 74 14.01 2.33 5.74
CA GLU A 74 14.56 1.59 6.88
C GLU A 74 15.27 2.51 7.88
N ARG A 75 16.11 3.41 7.39
CA ARG A 75 16.87 4.32 8.26
C ARG A 75 16.01 5.23 9.11
N ARG A 76 14.83 5.58 8.62
CA ARG A 76 13.89 6.46 9.31
C ARG A 76 12.86 5.71 10.13
N HIS A 77 12.78 4.40 9.96
CA HIS A 77 11.69 3.58 10.52
C HIS A 77 10.32 4.09 10.08
N HIS A 78 10.21 4.49 8.81
CA HIS A 78 8.97 4.97 8.20
C HIS A 78 8.49 3.99 7.13
N ILE A 79 7.20 3.74 7.12
CA ILE A 79 6.52 3.06 6.01
C ILE A 79 5.49 4.02 5.44
N HIS A 80 5.65 4.33 4.15
CA HIS A 80 4.69 5.15 3.41
C HIS A 80 3.73 4.23 2.67
N LEU A 81 2.45 4.29 3.03
CA LEU A 81 1.38 3.58 2.34
C LEU A 81 0.90 4.47 1.21
N LEU A 82 1.12 4.05 -0.04
CA LEU A 82 1.03 4.94 -1.19
C LEU A 82 -0.22 4.74 -2.03
N ILE A 83 -0.55 3.48 -2.36
CA ILE A 83 -1.71 3.15 -3.20
C ILE A 83 -2.39 1.90 -2.65
N LEU A 84 -3.72 1.88 -2.71
CA LEU A 84 -4.56 0.74 -2.38
C LEU A 84 -5.51 0.48 -3.54
N LEU A 85 -5.56 -0.75 -4.04
CA LEU A 85 -6.42 -1.13 -5.15
C LEU A 85 -7.21 -2.38 -4.82
N ASN A 86 -8.41 -2.45 -5.36
CA ASN A 86 -9.21 -3.65 -5.38
C ASN A 86 -8.81 -4.47 -6.62
N LYS A 87 -8.46 -5.74 -6.41
CA LYS A 87 -8.03 -6.63 -7.50
C LYS A 87 -9.04 -6.73 -8.64
N ASP A 88 -10.33 -6.72 -8.31
CA ASP A 88 -11.38 -6.88 -9.34
C ASP A 88 -11.57 -5.63 -10.20
N GLU A 89 -11.20 -4.47 -9.67
CA GLU A 89 -11.25 -3.24 -10.44
C GLU A 89 -10.01 -3.08 -11.32
N GLN A 90 -8.85 -3.51 -10.79
CA GLN A 90 -7.58 -3.28 -11.46
C GLN A 90 -6.54 -4.27 -10.93
N GLU A 91 -5.95 -5.07 -11.81
CA GLU A 91 -4.96 -6.06 -11.40
C GLU A 91 -3.60 -5.48 -11.04
N ASP A 92 -3.20 -4.41 -11.71
CA ASP A 92 -1.90 -3.80 -11.51
C ASP A 92 -1.97 -2.30 -11.74
N LEU A 93 -0.87 -1.61 -11.46
CA LEU A 93 -0.75 -0.16 -11.64
C LEU A 93 -0.86 0.23 -13.11
N SER A 94 -1.58 1.31 -13.38
CA SER A 94 -1.58 1.93 -14.68
C SER A 94 -0.23 2.60 -14.93
N TYR A 95 0.03 2.94 -16.19
CA TYR A 95 1.24 3.69 -16.55
C TYR A 95 1.32 5.03 -15.79
N ARG A 96 0.19 5.73 -15.68
CA ARG A 96 0.12 7.01 -14.97
C ARG A 96 0.41 6.83 -13.48
N GLU A 97 -0.15 5.80 -12.87
CA GLU A 97 0.11 5.50 -11.45
C GLU A 97 1.58 5.19 -11.19
N ARG A 98 2.22 4.43 -12.10
CA ARG A 98 3.65 4.14 -11.99
C ARG A 98 4.49 5.41 -12.08
N ALA A 99 4.15 6.32 -12.99
CA ALA A 99 4.86 7.59 -13.12
C ALA A 99 4.70 8.45 -11.85
N THR A 100 3.49 8.52 -11.31
CA THR A 100 3.22 9.25 -10.07
C THR A 100 4.02 8.66 -8.91
N LEU A 101 4.06 7.34 -8.79
CA LEU A 101 4.82 6.67 -7.73
C LEU A 101 6.31 6.96 -7.83
N ARG A 102 6.89 6.95 -9.03
CA ARG A 102 8.31 7.28 -9.22
C ARG A 102 8.62 8.67 -8.70
N GLN A 103 7.74 9.63 -8.99
CA GLN A 103 7.90 11.00 -8.54
C GLN A 103 7.79 11.10 -7.02
N MET A 104 6.80 10.44 -6.43
CA MET A 104 6.63 10.43 -4.97
C MET A 104 7.85 9.85 -4.27
N VAL A 105 8.39 8.74 -4.77
CA VAL A 105 9.57 8.10 -4.19
C VAL A 105 10.77 9.03 -4.25
N ALA A 106 10.97 9.70 -5.40
CA ALA A 106 12.07 10.65 -5.54
C ALA A 106 11.99 11.77 -4.51
N GLU A 107 10.80 12.30 -4.26
CA GLU A 107 10.59 13.33 -3.26
C GLU A 107 10.82 12.81 -1.83
N LEU A 108 10.30 11.62 -1.52
CA LEU A 108 10.47 11.04 -0.18
C LEU A 108 11.93 10.74 0.15
N LYS A 109 12.72 10.35 -0.84
CA LYS A 109 14.14 10.04 -0.64
C LYS A 109 15.02 11.26 -0.47
N ARG A 110 14.54 12.42 -0.87
CA ARG A 110 15.28 13.68 -0.71
C ARG A 110 15.34 14.18 0.73
N ILE A 111 14.35 13.86 1.50
CA ILE A 111 14.18 14.43 2.85
C ILE A 111 15.16 13.84 3.85
#